data_02acb76aaeff7e58e91ce9a75b05b09f
#
_entry.id   02acb76aaeff7e58e91ce9a75b05b09f
#
_cell.length_a   1.000
_cell.length_b   1.000
_cell.length_c   1.000
_cell.angle_alpha   90.00
_cell.angle_beta   90.00
_cell.angle_gamma   90.00
#
_symmetry.space_group_name_H-M   'P 1'
#
loop_
_entity.id
_entity.type
_entity.pdbx_description
1 polymer ?
#
loop_
_entity_poly.entity_id
_entity_poly.type
_entity_poly.pdbx_seq_one_letter_code
_entity_poly.pdbx_strand_id
1 'polypeptide(L)'
;MPGTKAPVVFIHGLWLHATSWAPWQELFAEAGYEAVAPGWPGDADTVEATRANPDSVANHGIDDVTEHYVKIIDGLPARPILIGHSFGGLIAEKLLGMDYGVAAIGIDAAQIKGVLQVPLSQIRGSLSIFANPTNRHKAVSLTAKEFRYSFGNALSEEESNALHERWTIPSPARPLFEAASAALSPHSPAKVDTANEDRGPLLLTMGGKDHTVPEAITKSTLKQYRHSSAVTDLVEFSDRGHSLTIDSG
;
A
#
# COMPACT_ATOMS: atom_id res chain seq x y z
N MET A 1 25.17 11.09 -23.14
CA MET A 1 24.31 11.75 -22.15
C MET A 1 24.05 10.75 -21.06
N PRO A 2 24.11 11.04 -19.75
CA PRO A 2 23.61 10.12 -18.74
C PRO A 2 22.13 9.89 -19.09
N GLY A 3 21.72 8.63 -19.19
CA GLY A 3 20.33 8.28 -19.48
C GLY A 3 19.41 8.91 -18.42
N THR A 4 18.24 9.41 -18.83
CA THR A 4 17.21 9.88 -17.91
C THR A 4 16.83 8.73 -16.98
N LYS A 5 16.83 8.98 -15.68
CA LYS A 5 16.40 7.99 -14.69
C LYS A 5 14.92 7.65 -14.93
N ALA A 6 14.52 6.43 -14.62
CA ALA A 6 13.11 6.06 -14.66
C ALA A 6 12.31 6.94 -13.68
N PRO A 7 11.11 7.38 -14.04
CA PRO A 7 10.24 8.08 -13.10
C PRO A 7 9.89 7.21 -11.90
N VAL A 8 9.46 7.83 -10.81
CA VAL A 8 9.04 7.12 -9.59
C VAL A 8 7.57 7.42 -9.33
N VAL A 9 6.78 6.39 -9.06
CA VAL A 9 5.38 6.51 -8.68
C VAL A 9 5.22 5.97 -7.27
N PHE A 10 4.83 6.85 -6.32
CA PHE A 10 4.47 6.47 -4.97
C PHE A 10 2.99 6.13 -4.90
N ILE A 11 2.66 5.04 -4.21
CA ILE A 11 1.30 4.51 -4.07
C ILE A 11 1.00 4.35 -2.58
N HIS A 12 0.12 5.22 -2.05
CA HIS A 12 -0.25 5.14 -0.64
C HIS A 12 -1.18 3.96 -0.35
N GLY A 13 -1.26 3.57 0.92
CA GLY A 13 -2.18 2.55 1.40
C GLY A 13 -3.52 3.15 1.82
N LEU A 14 -4.40 2.30 2.39
CA LEU A 14 -5.63 2.76 3.01
C LEU A 14 -5.34 3.74 4.15
N TRP A 15 -6.21 4.73 4.32
CA TRP A 15 -6.22 5.75 5.38
C TRP A 15 -5.10 6.77 5.36
N LEU A 16 -4.13 6.67 4.47
CA LEU A 16 -3.09 7.69 4.31
C LEU A 16 -3.33 8.49 3.03
N HIS A 17 -3.22 9.80 3.11
CA HIS A 17 -3.33 10.68 1.95
C HIS A 17 -2.03 10.67 1.14
N ALA A 18 -2.14 10.86 -0.17
CA ALA A 18 -0.99 10.90 -1.09
C ALA A 18 0.09 11.92 -0.70
N THR A 19 -0.29 13.05 -0.08
CA THR A 19 0.66 14.06 0.40
C THR A 19 1.58 13.57 1.52
N SER A 20 1.30 12.40 2.13
CA SER A 20 2.22 11.76 3.08
C SER A 20 3.55 11.36 2.44
N TRP A 21 3.60 11.26 1.12
CA TRP A 21 4.81 10.98 0.36
C TRP A 21 5.67 12.22 0.06
N ALA A 22 5.24 13.44 0.43
CA ALA A 22 5.98 14.66 0.09
C ALA A 22 7.46 14.62 0.54
N PRO A 23 7.82 14.15 1.76
CA PRO A 23 9.23 14.04 2.16
C PRO A 23 10.03 13.06 1.28
N TRP A 24 9.40 11.99 0.83
CA TRP A 24 10.01 11.01 -0.07
C TRP A 24 10.20 11.60 -1.48
N GLN A 25 9.22 12.35 -1.98
CA GLN A 25 9.35 13.04 -3.26
C GLN A 25 10.52 14.03 -3.26
N GLU A 26 10.70 14.79 -2.18
CA GLU A 26 11.84 15.70 -1.99
C GLU A 26 13.17 14.93 -2.03
N LEU A 27 13.29 13.85 -1.25
CA LEU A 27 14.48 13.00 -1.20
C LEU A 27 14.84 12.42 -2.58
N PHE A 28 13.83 11.92 -3.31
CA PHE A 28 14.05 11.35 -4.63
C PHE A 28 14.37 12.43 -5.69
N ALA A 29 13.81 13.63 -5.56
CA ALA A 29 14.12 14.77 -6.41
C ALA A 29 15.58 15.23 -6.21
N GLU A 30 16.05 15.29 -4.96
CA GLU A 30 17.47 15.56 -4.64
C GLU A 30 18.40 14.51 -5.24
N ALA A 31 17.94 13.26 -5.31
CA ALA A 31 18.68 12.18 -6.00
C ALA A 31 18.52 12.22 -7.52
N GLY A 32 17.79 13.19 -8.09
CA GLY A 32 17.64 13.40 -9.54
C GLY A 32 16.60 12.47 -10.19
N TYR A 33 15.59 12.03 -9.45
CA TYR A 33 14.43 11.32 -9.99
C TYR A 33 13.24 12.27 -10.16
N GLU A 34 12.44 12.05 -11.19
CA GLU A 34 11.10 12.62 -11.28
C GLU A 34 10.14 11.71 -10.51
N ALA A 35 9.58 12.23 -9.41
CA ALA A 35 8.74 11.45 -8.50
C ALA A 35 7.34 12.06 -8.38
N VAL A 36 6.31 11.24 -8.57
CA VAL A 36 4.90 11.61 -8.40
C VAL A 36 4.23 10.73 -7.35
N ALA A 37 3.28 11.31 -6.63
CA ALA A 37 2.48 10.62 -5.63
C ALA A 37 0.98 10.92 -5.88
N PRO A 38 0.36 10.30 -6.89
CA PRO A 38 -1.05 10.50 -7.15
C PRO A 38 -1.92 9.86 -6.07
N GLY A 39 -3.07 10.49 -5.77
CA GLY A 39 -4.09 9.91 -4.89
C GLY A 39 -4.80 8.71 -5.50
N TRP A 40 -5.55 8.00 -4.69
CA TRP A 40 -6.49 6.98 -5.15
C TRP A 40 -7.71 7.63 -5.83
N PRO A 41 -8.52 6.83 -6.57
CA PRO A 41 -9.76 7.35 -7.15
C PRO A 41 -10.64 8.02 -6.09
N GLY A 42 -11.02 9.28 -6.33
CA GLY A 42 -11.85 10.06 -5.43
C GLY A 42 -11.13 10.86 -4.36
N ASP A 43 -9.82 10.66 -4.16
CA ASP A 43 -9.02 11.54 -3.30
C ASP A 43 -9.00 12.96 -3.87
N ALA A 44 -9.16 13.94 -2.99
CA ALA A 44 -8.97 15.34 -3.35
C ALA A 44 -7.48 15.73 -3.16
N ASP A 45 -7.13 16.97 -3.51
CA ASP A 45 -5.74 17.44 -3.47
C ASP A 45 -5.19 17.60 -2.04
N THR A 46 -6.07 17.65 -1.02
CA THR A 46 -5.67 17.79 0.38
C THR A 46 -6.40 16.83 1.29
N VAL A 47 -5.80 16.57 2.47
CA VAL A 47 -6.38 15.75 3.53
C VAL A 47 -7.75 16.30 3.95
N GLU A 48 -7.86 17.61 4.15
CA GLU A 48 -9.09 18.29 4.60
C GLU A 48 -10.20 18.18 3.55
N ALA A 49 -9.87 18.35 2.27
CA ALA A 49 -10.83 18.25 1.17
C ALA A 49 -11.35 16.81 1.01
N THR A 50 -10.48 15.81 1.14
CA THR A 50 -10.87 14.39 1.12
C THR A 50 -11.76 14.06 2.32
N ARG A 51 -11.41 14.54 3.52
CA ARG A 51 -12.24 14.36 4.74
C ARG A 51 -13.62 15.01 4.61
N ALA A 52 -13.71 16.14 3.93
CA ALA A 52 -14.97 16.87 3.73
C ALA A 52 -15.93 16.14 2.77
N ASN A 53 -15.44 15.25 1.90
CA ASN A 53 -16.24 14.49 0.93
C ASN A 53 -15.91 12.99 0.96
N PRO A 54 -16.19 12.27 2.05
CA PRO A 54 -15.83 10.86 2.20
C PRO A 54 -16.49 9.93 1.17
N ASP A 55 -17.63 10.31 0.61
CA ASP A 55 -18.34 9.50 -0.38
C ASP A 55 -17.60 9.41 -1.71
N SER A 56 -16.72 10.38 -2.03
CA SER A 56 -15.93 10.36 -3.26
C SER A 56 -14.98 9.18 -3.34
N VAL A 57 -14.45 8.72 -2.20
CA VAL A 57 -13.51 7.60 -2.11
C VAL A 57 -14.19 6.26 -1.86
N ALA A 58 -15.53 6.25 -1.69
CA ALA A 58 -16.28 5.04 -1.36
C ALA A 58 -16.29 4.02 -2.51
N ASN A 59 -16.40 2.73 -2.15
CA ASN A 59 -16.68 1.61 -3.06
C ASN A 59 -15.63 1.33 -4.15
N HIS A 60 -14.44 1.93 -4.10
CA HIS A 60 -13.32 1.55 -4.97
C HIS A 60 -12.67 0.26 -4.47
N GLY A 61 -12.50 -0.71 -5.37
CA GLY A 61 -11.82 -1.97 -5.10
C GLY A 61 -10.36 -1.95 -5.57
N ILE A 62 -9.66 -3.08 -5.35
CA ILE A 62 -8.26 -3.24 -5.75
C ILE A 62 -8.08 -3.06 -7.26
N ASP A 63 -9.01 -3.61 -8.08
CA ASP A 63 -8.92 -3.47 -9.54
C ASP A 63 -9.17 -2.03 -9.99
N ASP A 64 -10.15 -1.33 -9.39
CA ASP A 64 -10.44 0.08 -9.72
C ASP A 64 -9.20 0.97 -9.46
N VAL A 65 -8.51 0.74 -8.33
CA VAL A 65 -7.27 1.45 -7.99
C VAL A 65 -6.14 1.06 -8.95
N THR A 66 -5.99 -0.24 -9.25
CA THR A 66 -4.97 -0.72 -10.21
C THR A 66 -5.14 -0.04 -11.58
N GLU A 67 -6.37 -0.04 -12.12
CA GLU A 67 -6.68 0.59 -13.41
C GLU A 67 -6.46 2.11 -13.40
N HIS A 68 -6.71 2.76 -12.28
CA HIS A 68 -6.41 4.18 -12.11
C HIS A 68 -4.90 4.45 -12.26
N TYR A 69 -4.05 3.65 -11.58
CA TYR A 69 -2.60 3.80 -11.70
C TYR A 69 -2.08 3.38 -13.08
N VAL A 70 -2.68 2.40 -13.76
CA VAL A 70 -2.37 2.08 -15.16
C VAL A 70 -2.50 3.32 -16.04
N LYS A 71 -3.63 4.06 -15.94
CA LYS A 71 -3.86 5.28 -16.72
C LYS A 71 -2.83 6.37 -16.42
N ILE A 72 -2.39 6.50 -15.17
CA ILE A 72 -1.34 7.46 -14.78
C ILE A 72 0.00 7.05 -15.40
N ILE A 73 0.36 5.76 -15.31
CA ILE A 73 1.62 5.23 -15.83
C ILE A 73 1.69 5.34 -17.33
N ASP A 74 0.58 5.08 -18.03
CA ASP A 74 0.49 5.25 -19.51
C ASP A 74 0.75 6.68 -19.96
N GLY A 75 0.54 7.67 -19.09
CA GLY A 75 0.87 9.08 -19.34
C GLY A 75 2.34 9.45 -19.06
N LEU A 76 3.14 8.58 -18.49
CA LEU A 76 4.55 8.83 -18.16
C LEU A 76 5.47 8.62 -19.39
N PRO A 77 6.63 9.30 -19.43
CA PRO A 77 7.58 9.17 -20.53
C PRO A 77 8.25 7.78 -20.60
N ALA A 78 8.22 7.02 -19.50
CA ALA A 78 8.80 5.67 -19.41
C ALA A 78 8.14 4.89 -18.26
N ARG A 79 8.29 3.56 -18.26
CA ARG A 79 7.85 2.71 -17.14
C ARG A 79 8.56 3.13 -15.85
N PRO A 80 7.81 3.35 -14.74
CA PRO A 80 8.35 3.87 -13.49
C PRO A 80 8.97 2.79 -12.61
N ILE A 81 9.69 3.24 -11.57
CA ILE A 81 9.88 2.50 -10.33
C ILE A 81 8.60 2.72 -9.50
N LEU A 82 7.98 1.64 -9.05
CA LEU A 82 6.76 1.65 -8.25
C LEU A 82 7.12 1.49 -6.77
N ILE A 83 6.68 2.40 -5.92
CA ILE A 83 6.93 2.32 -4.47
C ILE A 83 5.58 2.44 -3.77
N GLY A 84 5.15 1.33 -3.17
CA GLY A 84 3.83 1.26 -2.55
C GLY A 84 3.91 0.85 -1.08
N HIS A 85 3.02 1.45 -0.27
CA HIS A 85 2.88 1.12 1.14
C HIS A 85 1.54 0.41 1.39
N SER A 86 1.54 -0.65 2.19
CA SER A 86 0.33 -1.37 2.60
C SER A 86 -0.46 -1.88 1.36
N PHE A 87 -1.73 -1.51 1.17
CA PHE A 87 -2.46 -1.81 -0.05
C PHE A 87 -1.83 -1.18 -1.29
N GLY A 88 -1.17 -0.02 -1.16
CA GLY A 88 -0.35 0.52 -2.25
C GLY A 88 0.81 -0.39 -2.64
N GLY A 89 1.37 -1.13 -1.68
CA GLY A 89 2.37 -2.17 -1.92
C GLY A 89 1.81 -3.34 -2.73
N LEU A 90 0.61 -3.82 -2.41
CA LEU A 90 -0.09 -4.83 -3.21
C LEU A 90 -0.35 -4.34 -4.64
N ILE A 91 -0.78 -3.08 -4.80
CA ILE A 91 -0.96 -2.46 -6.12
C ILE A 91 0.36 -2.38 -6.88
N ALA A 92 1.47 -1.99 -6.23
CA ALA A 92 2.80 -1.95 -6.84
C ALA A 92 3.25 -3.34 -7.31
N GLU A 93 3.07 -4.37 -6.48
CA GLU A 93 3.34 -5.77 -6.85
C GLU A 93 2.50 -6.23 -8.05
N LYS A 94 1.19 -5.86 -8.06
CA LYS A 94 0.27 -6.21 -9.13
C LYS A 94 0.65 -5.53 -10.44
N LEU A 95 0.94 -4.23 -10.41
CA LEU A 95 1.39 -3.48 -11.58
C LEU A 95 2.73 -3.98 -12.12
N LEU A 96 3.68 -4.35 -11.23
CA LEU A 96 4.95 -4.96 -11.64
C LEU A 96 4.72 -6.30 -12.34
N GLY A 97 3.86 -7.17 -11.79
CA GLY A 97 3.48 -8.44 -12.42
C GLY A 97 2.81 -8.29 -13.78
N MET A 98 2.14 -7.15 -14.02
CA MET A 98 1.52 -6.75 -15.28
C MET A 98 2.47 -5.99 -16.24
N ASP A 99 3.76 -5.86 -15.89
CA ASP A 99 4.80 -5.18 -16.67
C ASP A 99 4.65 -3.64 -16.78
N TYR A 100 3.95 -3.02 -15.84
CA TYR A 100 3.80 -1.56 -15.77
C TYR A 100 4.93 -0.85 -15.00
N GLY A 101 5.87 -1.57 -14.40
CA GLY A 101 7.04 -1.02 -13.72
C GLY A 101 8.35 -1.62 -14.18
N VAL A 102 9.45 -0.86 -14.08
CA VAL A 102 10.82 -1.39 -14.27
C VAL A 102 11.36 -2.03 -13.00
N ALA A 103 10.82 -1.67 -11.83
CA ALA A 103 11.11 -2.23 -10.52
C ALA A 103 9.95 -1.90 -9.58
N ALA A 104 9.84 -2.61 -8.45
CA ALA A 104 8.91 -2.22 -7.40
C ALA A 104 9.49 -2.39 -6.00
N ILE A 105 8.95 -1.60 -5.05
CA ILE A 105 9.16 -1.73 -3.61
C ILE A 105 7.78 -1.83 -2.96
N GLY A 106 7.52 -2.95 -2.28
CA GLY A 106 6.35 -3.14 -1.43
C GLY A 106 6.71 -2.94 0.02
N ILE A 107 6.33 -1.79 0.60
CA ILE A 107 6.60 -1.45 2.00
C ILE A 107 5.42 -1.92 2.83
N ASP A 108 5.64 -2.89 3.74
CA ASP A 108 4.59 -3.50 4.55
C ASP A 108 3.35 -3.86 3.71
N ALA A 109 3.59 -4.48 2.53
CA ALA A 109 2.58 -4.69 1.51
C ALA A 109 1.44 -5.59 1.99
N ALA A 110 0.19 -5.20 1.71
CA ALA A 110 -0.98 -6.00 2.03
C ALA A 110 -0.93 -7.38 1.33
N GLN A 111 -1.57 -8.36 1.93
CA GLN A 111 -1.53 -9.74 1.45
C GLN A 111 -2.08 -9.92 0.04
N ILE A 112 -1.32 -10.59 -0.80
CA ILE A 112 -1.75 -11.04 -2.12
C ILE A 112 -2.53 -12.36 -2.03
N LYS A 113 -3.27 -12.71 -3.08
CA LYS A 113 -3.94 -14.02 -3.16
C LYS A 113 -2.90 -15.14 -3.04
N GLY A 114 -3.20 -16.15 -2.21
CA GLY A 114 -2.32 -17.28 -1.92
C GLY A 114 -1.62 -17.17 -0.56
N VAL A 115 -1.63 -15.99 0.05
CA VAL A 115 -1.25 -15.80 1.45
C VAL A 115 -2.44 -16.18 2.33
N LEU A 116 -2.29 -17.22 3.13
CA LEU A 116 -3.38 -17.79 3.96
C LEU A 116 -3.27 -17.40 5.44
N GLN A 117 -2.21 -16.73 5.82
CA GLN A 117 -1.99 -16.26 7.19
C GLN A 117 -3.00 -15.17 7.53
N VAL A 118 -3.66 -15.31 8.68
CA VAL A 118 -4.57 -14.31 9.23
C VAL A 118 -4.16 -14.06 10.69
N PRO A 119 -3.13 -13.26 10.94
CA PRO A 119 -2.65 -12.98 12.29
C PRO A 119 -3.70 -12.32 13.17
N LEU A 120 -3.69 -12.63 14.47
CA LEU A 120 -4.67 -12.09 15.44
C LEU A 120 -4.63 -10.56 15.54
N SER A 121 -3.45 -9.94 15.39
CA SER A 121 -3.32 -8.48 15.38
C SER A 121 -4.05 -7.86 14.20
N GLN A 122 -3.95 -8.45 13.02
CA GLN A 122 -4.67 -8.00 11.81
C GLN A 122 -6.18 -8.14 11.99
N ILE A 123 -6.66 -9.28 12.52
CA ILE A 123 -8.09 -9.47 12.82
C ILE A 123 -8.58 -8.35 13.76
N ARG A 124 -7.83 -8.10 14.84
CA ARG A 124 -8.19 -7.07 15.81
C ARG A 124 -8.24 -5.67 15.20
N GLY A 125 -7.26 -5.33 14.35
CA GLY A 125 -7.20 -4.03 13.66
C GLY A 125 -8.35 -3.79 12.68
N SER A 126 -8.91 -4.86 12.12
CA SER A 126 -9.97 -4.78 11.09
C SER A 126 -11.38 -5.10 11.64
N LEU A 127 -11.50 -5.46 12.90
CA LEU A 127 -12.75 -5.99 13.49
C LEU A 127 -13.91 -5.01 13.37
N SER A 128 -13.70 -3.72 13.65
CA SER A 128 -14.74 -2.68 13.57
C SER A 128 -15.29 -2.54 12.14
N ILE A 129 -14.45 -2.77 11.15
CA ILE A 129 -14.82 -2.63 9.74
C ILE A 129 -15.63 -3.85 9.29
N PHE A 130 -15.19 -5.06 9.60
CA PHE A 130 -15.87 -6.30 9.22
C PHE A 130 -17.14 -6.58 10.02
N ALA A 131 -17.30 -5.97 11.21
CA ALA A 131 -18.51 -6.11 12.03
C ALA A 131 -19.79 -5.68 11.30
N ASN A 132 -19.69 -4.81 10.31
CA ASN A 132 -20.80 -4.41 9.47
C ASN A 132 -20.50 -4.70 7.98
N PRO A 133 -21.08 -5.75 7.37
CA PRO A 133 -20.83 -6.11 5.97
C PRO A 133 -21.17 -5.00 4.95
N THR A 134 -22.07 -4.05 5.29
CA THR A 134 -22.41 -2.92 4.40
C THR A 134 -21.24 -1.95 4.24
N ASN A 135 -20.25 -1.99 5.14
CA ASN A 135 -19.05 -1.15 5.05
C ASN A 135 -18.26 -1.41 3.75
N ARG A 136 -18.38 -2.61 3.16
CA ARG A 136 -17.72 -2.90 1.87
C ARG A 136 -17.99 -1.87 0.77
N HIS A 137 -19.12 -1.16 0.85
CA HIS A 137 -19.53 -0.15 -0.13
C HIS A 137 -19.31 1.29 0.36
N LYS A 138 -18.66 1.47 1.52
CA LYS A 138 -18.51 2.77 2.16
C LYS A 138 -17.04 3.16 2.27
N ALA A 139 -16.84 4.44 2.45
CA ALA A 139 -15.61 4.95 3.04
C ALA A 139 -15.65 4.77 4.57
N VAL A 140 -14.53 4.37 5.14
CA VAL A 140 -14.36 4.18 6.59
C VAL A 140 -13.13 4.94 7.06
N SER A 141 -13.23 5.51 8.25
CA SER A 141 -12.13 6.23 8.90
C SER A 141 -11.65 5.45 10.11
N LEU A 142 -10.38 5.61 10.46
CA LEU A 142 -9.83 5.12 11.72
C LEU A 142 -9.94 6.22 12.79
N THR A 143 -10.36 5.85 13.98
CA THR A 143 -10.16 6.69 15.16
C THR A 143 -8.68 6.75 15.53
N ALA A 144 -8.25 7.77 16.29
CA ALA A 144 -6.86 7.86 16.76
C ALA A 144 -6.40 6.60 17.52
N LYS A 145 -7.31 5.96 18.28
CA LYS A 145 -7.03 4.71 18.99
C LYS A 145 -6.82 3.52 18.04
N GLU A 146 -7.61 3.41 16.97
CA GLU A 146 -7.47 2.37 15.95
C GLU A 146 -6.21 2.60 15.12
N PHE A 147 -5.92 3.85 14.76
CA PHE A 147 -4.68 4.21 14.08
C PHE A 147 -3.46 3.87 14.94
N ARG A 148 -3.48 4.23 16.23
CA ARG A 148 -2.40 3.88 17.15
C ARG A 148 -2.18 2.36 17.23
N TYR A 149 -3.24 1.57 17.26
CA TYR A 149 -3.11 0.12 17.28
C TYR A 149 -2.53 -0.44 15.98
N SER A 150 -3.01 0.07 14.84
CA SER A 150 -2.72 -0.51 13.51
C SER A 150 -1.44 0.05 12.89
N PHE A 151 -1.18 1.35 13.04
CA PHE A 151 -0.03 2.06 12.45
C PHE A 151 1.01 2.47 13.48
N GLY A 152 0.57 3.15 14.53
CA GLY A 152 1.43 3.83 15.50
C GLY A 152 1.81 2.99 16.73
N ASN A 153 1.67 1.67 16.70
CA ASN A 153 1.89 0.82 17.87
C ASN A 153 3.36 0.78 18.35
N ALA A 154 4.30 1.09 17.47
CA ALA A 154 5.73 1.19 17.80
C ALA A 154 6.18 2.62 18.18
N LEU A 155 5.28 3.62 18.10
CA LEU A 155 5.56 5.02 18.34
C LEU A 155 5.12 5.48 19.73
N SER A 156 5.50 6.69 20.12
CA SER A 156 4.88 7.39 21.24
C SER A 156 3.41 7.71 20.94
N GLU A 157 2.61 7.94 21.97
CA GLU A 157 1.20 8.32 21.77
C GLU A 157 1.07 9.68 21.10
N GLU A 158 1.95 10.61 21.48
CA GLU A 158 2.00 11.96 20.92
C GLU A 158 2.29 11.92 19.41
N GLU A 159 3.33 11.18 18.99
CA GLU A 159 3.69 11.04 17.58
C GLU A 159 2.58 10.35 16.79
N SER A 160 2.02 9.25 17.31
CA SER A 160 0.91 8.55 16.68
C SER A 160 -0.31 9.45 16.46
N ASN A 161 -0.67 10.29 17.46
CA ASN A 161 -1.79 11.22 17.34
C ASN A 161 -1.49 12.33 16.31
N ALA A 162 -0.27 12.85 16.28
CA ALA A 162 0.16 13.86 15.30
C ALA A 162 0.10 13.32 13.88
N LEU A 163 0.57 12.08 13.65
CA LEU A 163 0.50 11.43 12.34
C LEU A 163 -0.94 11.15 11.91
N HIS A 164 -1.79 10.68 12.84
CA HIS A 164 -3.22 10.49 12.59
C HIS A 164 -3.90 11.79 12.17
N GLU A 165 -3.68 12.87 12.90
CA GLU A 165 -4.26 14.17 12.58
C GLU A 165 -3.77 14.70 11.23
N ARG A 166 -2.48 14.54 10.94
CA ARG A 166 -1.85 15.09 9.75
C ARG A 166 -2.22 14.36 8.47
N TRP A 167 -2.28 13.02 8.48
CA TRP A 167 -2.26 12.23 7.25
C TRP A 167 -3.48 11.37 7.00
N THR A 168 -4.33 11.08 8.03
CA THR A 168 -5.41 10.12 7.82
C THR A 168 -6.58 10.71 7.07
N ILE A 169 -7.13 9.91 6.16
CA ILE A 169 -8.33 10.19 5.39
C ILE A 169 -9.31 9.02 5.49
N PRO A 170 -10.62 9.22 5.22
CA PRO A 170 -11.53 8.14 4.93
C PRO A 170 -11.02 7.34 3.73
N SER A 171 -11.17 6.02 3.76
CA SER A 171 -10.74 5.16 2.66
C SER A 171 -11.78 4.10 2.33
N PRO A 172 -11.84 3.60 1.08
CA PRO A 172 -12.77 2.56 0.71
C PRO A 172 -12.51 1.30 1.54
N ALA A 173 -13.53 0.72 2.14
CA ALA A 173 -13.37 -0.55 2.86
C ALA A 173 -13.33 -1.76 1.91
N ARG A 174 -13.79 -1.63 0.67
CA ARG A 174 -13.90 -2.73 -0.29
C ARG A 174 -12.60 -3.52 -0.49
N PRO A 175 -11.40 -2.92 -0.60
CA PRO A 175 -10.15 -3.66 -0.70
C PRO A 175 -9.90 -4.63 0.45
N LEU A 176 -10.29 -4.29 1.68
CA LEU A 176 -10.19 -5.20 2.83
C LEU A 176 -11.05 -6.45 2.67
N PHE A 177 -12.30 -6.28 2.22
CA PHE A 177 -13.21 -7.41 1.97
C PHE A 177 -12.72 -8.28 0.80
N GLU A 178 -12.16 -7.65 -0.26
CA GLU A 178 -11.59 -8.36 -1.41
C GLU A 178 -10.34 -9.17 -1.01
N ALA A 179 -9.44 -8.60 -0.21
CA ALA A 179 -8.27 -9.29 0.30
C ALA A 179 -8.65 -10.42 1.27
N ALA A 180 -9.58 -10.18 2.20
CA ALA A 180 -10.05 -11.19 3.16
C ALA A 180 -10.71 -12.39 2.46
N SER A 181 -11.38 -12.18 1.34
CA SER A 181 -12.04 -13.25 0.55
C SER A 181 -11.17 -13.79 -0.59
N ALA A 182 -9.93 -13.36 -0.72
CA ALA A 182 -9.06 -13.67 -1.88
C ALA A 182 -8.85 -15.18 -2.09
N ALA A 183 -8.75 -15.95 -1.00
CA ALA A 183 -8.57 -17.40 -1.06
C ALA A 183 -9.80 -18.14 -1.64
N LEU A 184 -10.99 -17.54 -1.50
CA LEU A 184 -12.27 -18.16 -1.92
C LEU A 184 -12.62 -17.83 -3.37
N SER A 185 -11.95 -16.87 -4.01
CA SER A 185 -12.26 -16.44 -5.38
C SER A 185 -11.16 -16.82 -6.35
N PRO A 186 -11.44 -17.57 -7.43
CA PRO A 186 -10.45 -17.83 -8.48
C PRO A 186 -10.00 -16.52 -9.20
N HIS A 187 -10.91 -15.55 -9.29
CA HIS A 187 -10.72 -14.24 -9.94
C HIS A 187 -10.57 -13.11 -8.91
N SER A 188 -9.84 -13.38 -7.80
CA SER A 188 -9.61 -12.37 -6.77
C SER A 188 -8.89 -11.14 -7.32
N PRO A 189 -9.35 -9.90 -7.01
CA PRO A 189 -8.62 -8.66 -7.32
C PRO A 189 -7.23 -8.60 -6.69
N ALA A 190 -7.02 -9.28 -5.55
CA ALA A 190 -5.72 -9.38 -4.90
C ALA A 190 -4.75 -10.39 -5.57
N LYS A 191 -5.11 -10.94 -6.73
CA LYS A 191 -4.21 -11.81 -7.49
C LYS A 191 -3.10 -10.98 -8.12
N VAL A 192 -1.85 -11.45 -7.92
CA VAL A 192 -0.63 -10.92 -8.53
C VAL A 192 -0.01 -12.02 -9.38
N ASP A 193 0.54 -11.68 -10.53
CA ASP A 193 1.35 -12.61 -11.32
C ASP A 193 2.77 -12.71 -10.72
N THR A 194 2.89 -13.56 -9.71
CA THR A 194 4.16 -13.82 -9.03
C THR A 194 5.10 -14.74 -9.81
N ALA A 195 4.61 -15.36 -10.88
CA ALA A 195 5.39 -16.27 -11.72
C ALA A 195 5.98 -15.58 -12.96
N ASN A 196 5.65 -14.31 -13.21
CA ASN A 196 6.23 -13.55 -14.31
C ASN A 196 7.76 -13.47 -14.15
N GLU A 197 8.50 -14.08 -15.08
CA GLU A 197 9.97 -14.12 -15.09
C GLU A 197 10.60 -12.87 -15.73
N ASP A 198 9.81 -12.14 -16.54
CA ASP A 198 10.27 -10.96 -17.29
C ASP A 198 10.06 -9.65 -16.50
N ARG A 199 9.39 -9.71 -15.35
CA ARG A 199 9.20 -8.54 -14.48
C ARG A 199 10.52 -7.98 -13.94
N GLY A 200 10.56 -6.70 -13.66
CA GLY A 200 11.68 -6.08 -12.95
C GLY A 200 11.88 -6.62 -11.53
N PRO A 201 12.96 -6.20 -10.84
CA PRO A 201 13.24 -6.59 -9.46
C PRO A 201 12.14 -6.05 -8.52
N LEU A 202 11.87 -6.83 -7.46
CA LEU A 202 10.97 -6.51 -6.38
C LEU A 202 11.72 -6.50 -5.05
N LEU A 203 11.61 -5.42 -4.29
CA LEU A 203 12.00 -5.37 -2.89
C LEU A 203 10.74 -5.38 -2.02
N LEU A 204 10.64 -6.33 -1.12
CA LEU A 204 9.66 -6.31 -0.03
C LEU A 204 10.32 -5.78 1.23
N THR A 205 9.61 -4.95 1.99
CA THR A 205 10.06 -4.57 3.34
C THR A 205 9.00 -4.90 4.36
N MET A 206 9.41 -5.12 5.62
CA MET A 206 8.48 -5.42 6.70
C MET A 206 8.93 -4.80 8.01
N GLY A 207 7.98 -4.27 8.77
CA GLY A 207 8.15 -3.87 10.15
C GLY A 207 7.98 -5.07 11.10
N GLY A 208 8.99 -5.35 11.94
CA GLY A 208 8.93 -6.48 12.89
C GLY A 208 7.87 -6.34 13.99
N LYS A 209 7.37 -5.10 14.20
CA LYS A 209 6.28 -4.80 15.16
C LYS A 209 4.95 -4.46 14.48
N ASP A 210 4.83 -4.69 13.17
CA ASP A 210 3.63 -4.35 12.42
C ASP A 210 2.41 -5.19 12.88
N HIS A 211 1.33 -4.52 13.28
CA HIS A 211 0.07 -5.15 13.65
C HIS A 211 -0.90 -5.31 12.48
N THR A 212 -0.72 -4.52 11.42
CA THR A 212 -1.59 -4.52 10.23
C THR A 212 -1.14 -5.56 9.21
N VAL A 213 0.16 -5.59 8.91
CA VAL A 213 0.79 -6.58 8.03
C VAL A 213 1.95 -7.26 8.79
N PRO A 214 1.65 -8.14 9.74
CA PRO A 214 2.69 -8.85 10.49
C PRO A 214 3.65 -9.62 9.58
N GLU A 215 4.88 -9.77 10.01
CA GLU A 215 5.98 -10.38 9.24
C GLU A 215 5.63 -11.72 8.56
N ALA A 216 4.74 -12.51 9.16
CA ALA A 216 4.29 -13.78 8.60
C ALA A 216 3.58 -13.62 7.24
N ILE A 217 2.91 -12.48 7.03
CA ILE A 217 2.25 -12.14 5.77
C ILE A 217 3.31 -11.87 4.70
N THR A 218 4.24 -10.95 4.96
CA THR A 218 5.31 -10.60 4.00
C THR A 218 6.22 -11.78 3.68
N LYS A 219 6.58 -12.58 4.70
CA LYS A 219 7.33 -13.83 4.50
C LYS A 219 6.56 -14.86 3.66
N SER A 220 5.23 -14.89 3.76
CA SER A 220 4.39 -15.74 2.92
C SER A 220 4.24 -15.18 1.50
N THR A 221 4.13 -13.87 1.34
CA THR A 221 4.16 -13.20 0.05
C THR A 221 5.46 -13.52 -0.70
N LEU A 222 6.62 -13.36 -0.05
CA LEU A 222 7.92 -13.72 -0.63
C LEU A 222 7.94 -15.17 -1.15
N LYS A 223 7.32 -16.11 -0.44
CA LYS A 223 7.23 -17.51 -0.88
C LYS A 223 6.41 -17.70 -2.16
N GLN A 224 5.48 -16.81 -2.49
CA GLN A 224 4.73 -16.88 -3.74
C GLN A 224 5.62 -16.60 -4.95
N TYR A 225 6.68 -15.80 -4.78
CA TYR A 225 7.64 -15.45 -5.85
C TYR A 225 8.71 -16.50 -6.14
N ARG A 226 8.76 -17.60 -5.36
CA ARG A 226 9.78 -18.67 -5.49
C ARG A 226 9.82 -19.37 -6.86
N HIS A 227 8.79 -19.22 -7.67
CA HIS A 227 8.66 -19.85 -8.98
C HIS A 227 9.10 -18.92 -10.12
N SER A 228 9.46 -17.68 -9.83
CA SER A 228 10.02 -16.72 -10.77
C SER A 228 11.53 -16.63 -10.59
N SER A 229 12.27 -16.56 -11.70
CA SER A 229 13.71 -16.28 -11.72
C SER A 229 14.03 -14.80 -11.53
N ALA A 230 13.03 -13.91 -11.64
CA ALA A 230 13.20 -12.49 -11.43
C ALA A 230 13.53 -12.19 -9.95
N VAL A 231 14.46 -11.25 -9.73
CA VAL A 231 14.98 -10.91 -8.40
C VAL A 231 13.84 -10.47 -7.47
N THR A 232 13.80 -11.08 -6.29
CA THR A 232 12.92 -10.67 -5.20
C THR A 232 13.69 -10.73 -3.89
N ASP A 233 13.83 -9.59 -3.22
CA ASP A 233 14.54 -9.44 -1.95
C ASP A 233 13.60 -9.02 -0.84
N LEU A 234 14.01 -9.24 0.42
CA LEU A 234 13.29 -8.87 1.62
C LEU A 234 14.23 -8.15 2.59
N VAL A 235 13.77 -7.01 3.11
CA VAL A 235 14.45 -6.28 4.20
C VAL A 235 13.49 -6.16 5.39
N GLU A 236 13.99 -6.46 6.59
CA GLU A 236 13.27 -6.33 7.85
C GLU A 236 13.76 -5.14 8.66
N PHE A 237 12.82 -4.35 9.17
CA PHE A 237 13.01 -3.28 10.15
C PHE A 237 12.41 -3.75 11.48
N SER A 238 13.17 -4.49 12.27
CA SER A 238 12.70 -5.29 13.42
C SER A 238 12.02 -4.48 14.54
N ASP A 239 12.34 -3.20 14.67
CA ASP A 239 11.83 -2.29 15.69
C ASP A 239 10.69 -1.37 15.21
N ARG A 240 10.28 -1.49 13.93
CA ARG A 240 9.30 -0.62 13.29
C ARG A 240 7.91 -1.26 13.21
N GLY A 241 6.88 -0.42 13.22
CA GLY A 241 5.48 -0.79 12.98
C GLY A 241 5.05 -0.49 11.54
N HIS A 242 3.72 -0.39 11.32
CA HIS A 242 3.14 -0.13 10.00
C HIS A 242 3.32 1.31 9.48
N SER A 243 3.88 2.20 10.29
CA SER A 243 4.08 3.62 9.96
C SER A 243 5.41 3.92 9.25
N LEU A 244 6.14 2.91 8.76
CA LEU A 244 7.49 3.02 8.15
C LEU A 244 7.67 4.18 7.16
N THR A 245 6.61 4.58 6.47
CA THR A 245 6.70 5.63 5.44
C THR A 245 6.46 7.04 5.95
N ILE A 246 5.98 7.19 7.19
CA ILE A 246 5.51 8.48 7.72
C ILE A 246 6.05 8.83 9.10
N ASP A 247 6.65 7.89 9.82
CA ASP A 247 7.18 8.11 11.17
C ASP A 247 8.60 8.70 11.19
N SER A 248 9.07 9.11 12.38
CA SER A 248 10.33 9.85 12.55
C SER A 248 11.59 8.98 12.58
N GLY A 249 11.48 7.65 12.51
CA GLY A 249 12.60 6.74 12.70
C GLY A 249 13.29 6.22 11.46
#